data_59d5037c2391e79d0237122d7238e862
#
_entry.id   59d5037c2391e79d0237122d7238e862
#
_cell.length_a   1.000
_cell.length_b   1.000
_cell.length_c   1.000
_cell.angle_alpha   90.00
_cell.angle_beta   90.00
_cell.angle_gamma   90.00
#
_symmetry.space_group_name_H-M   'P 1'
#
loop_
_entity.id
_entity.type
_entity.pdbx_description
1 polymer ?
#
loop_
_entity_poly.entity_id
_entity_poly.type
_entity_poly.pdbx_seq_one_letter_code
_entity_poly.pdbx_strand_id
1 'polypeptide(L)'
;MAKIQMKNAIAELDGDEMTRVLWKVIKDELLLPYVDLKTEYYDLGLKNRDDSDDKITYEAAAAIKRLGVGVKCATITSNAARMEEYKLKKLTSSPNGILRGELDGTIFRAPIFVNNIKCNVTSWEKPIVLGRHGYGDVYKNCEIKTPCAGTAELVFTGEDGKEIRKTIQVMKGPGIIQGIHNLDASIESFARCCFNYGLDQKISVWLGTKDTISKTYDGNFKAIFQRVFDEEFKSKFEAAGIEYFYTLIDDAVARVMKSKGGFLWACKNYDGDVMSDMIASACGSLAMMTSVLVSPNGEFEYEASHGTVQKHYYRYLKGEKTSTNPVATIFAWTGALAKRGELDGTQDLVDFAKKLEKATLSTIEEGYMTGDLASLATPPAKKILNSWEFIAAIKERL
;
A
#
# COMPACT_ATOMS: atom_id res chain seq x y z
N MET A 1 -33.58 -2.81 8.89
CA MET A 1 -33.51 -1.98 7.67
C MET A 1 -33.26 -2.90 6.47
N ALA A 2 -33.70 -2.54 5.27
CA ALA A 2 -33.32 -3.27 4.06
C ALA A 2 -31.81 -3.10 3.84
N LYS A 3 -31.11 -4.16 3.39
CA LYS A 3 -29.69 -4.06 3.08
C LYS A 3 -29.45 -3.26 1.80
N ILE A 4 -28.37 -2.51 1.76
CA ILE A 4 -27.92 -1.79 0.57
C ILE A 4 -27.53 -2.83 -0.49
N GLN A 5 -28.09 -2.71 -1.69
CA GLN A 5 -27.86 -3.65 -2.78
C GLN A 5 -26.64 -3.26 -3.61
N MET A 6 -25.65 -4.12 -3.70
CA MET A 6 -24.54 -3.96 -4.64
C MET A 6 -24.98 -4.39 -6.04
N LYS A 7 -24.59 -3.64 -7.07
CA LYS A 7 -24.82 -4.01 -8.48
C LYS A 7 -23.81 -5.05 -8.94
N ASN A 8 -22.53 -4.74 -8.80
CA ASN A 8 -21.41 -5.58 -9.21
C ASN A 8 -20.59 -6.05 -8.00
N ALA A 9 -19.85 -7.14 -8.19
CA ALA A 9 -18.98 -7.69 -7.16
C ALA A 9 -17.66 -6.91 -7.01
N ILE A 10 -16.99 -7.15 -5.88
CA ILE A 10 -15.60 -6.77 -5.58
C ILE A 10 -14.77 -8.06 -5.55
N ALA A 11 -13.53 -8.04 -6.05
CA ALA A 11 -12.58 -9.13 -5.82
C ALA A 11 -12.15 -9.10 -4.35
N GLU A 12 -12.54 -10.12 -3.59
CA GLU A 12 -12.17 -10.26 -2.18
C GLU A 12 -10.98 -11.22 -2.04
N LEU A 13 -9.83 -10.69 -1.61
CA LEU A 13 -8.60 -11.44 -1.45
C LEU A 13 -8.35 -11.65 0.05
N ASP A 14 -8.68 -12.83 0.56
CA ASP A 14 -8.44 -13.18 1.97
C ASP A 14 -6.94 -13.45 2.21
N GLY A 15 -6.51 -13.44 3.46
CA GLY A 15 -5.09 -13.50 3.81
C GLY A 15 -4.77 -14.48 4.93
N ASP A 16 -3.88 -14.06 5.83
CA ASP A 16 -3.28 -14.91 6.85
C ASP A 16 -3.43 -14.38 8.28
N GLU A 17 -3.26 -15.26 9.24
CA GLU A 17 -3.04 -15.01 10.66
C GLU A 17 -4.10 -14.11 11.33
N MET A 18 -3.68 -13.15 12.17
CA MET A 18 -4.62 -12.32 12.95
C MET A 18 -5.47 -11.42 12.06
N THR A 19 -4.93 -10.96 10.95
CA THR A 19 -5.68 -10.14 9.98
C THR A 19 -6.82 -10.91 9.33
N ARG A 20 -6.65 -12.20 9.01
CA ARG A 20 -7.73 -13.07 8.52
C ARG A 20 -8.84 -13.25 9.57
N VAL A 21 -8.48 -13.40 10.83
CA VAL A 21 -9.46 -13.50 11.92
C VAL A 21 -10.30 -12.22 11.99
N LEU A 22 -9.64 -11.05 11.98
CA LEU A 22 -10.34 -9.76 12.04
C LEU A 22 -11.12 -9.45 10.75
N TRP A 23 -10.62 -9.89 9.60
CA TRP A 23 -11.32 -9.77 8.31
C TRP A 23 -12.72 -10.35 8.38
N LYS A 24 -12.81 -11.58 8.90
CA LYS A 24 -14.11 -12.23 9.10
C LYS A 24 -15.01 -11.47 10.08
N VAL A 25 -14.47 -11.02 11.21
CA VAL A 25 -15.25 -10.28 12.22
C VAL A 25 -15.77 -8.95 11.66
N ILE A 26 -14.93 -8.20 10.91
CA ILE A 26 -15.34 -6.96 10.25
C ILE A 26 -16.48 -7.22 9.26
N LYS A 27 -16.38 -8.26 8.43
CA LYS A 27 -17.46 -8.61 7.49
C LYS A 27 -18.74 -8.95 8.23
N ASP A 28 -18.69 -9.83 9.23
CA ASP A 28 -19.85 -10.33 9.93
C ASP A 28 -20.56 -9.22 10.74
N GLU A 29 -19.79 -8.32 11.38
CA GLU A 29 -20.33 -7.35 12.30
C GLU A 29 -20.60 -5.96 11.70
N LEU A 30 -19.78 -5.53 10.73
CA LEU A 30 -19.84 -4.16 10.20
C LEU A 30 -20.33 -4.06 8.75
N LEU A 31 -20.28 -5.13 7.96
CA LEU A 31 -20.65 -5.08 6.54
C LEU A 31 -21.94 -5.85 6.24
N LEU A 32 -21.97 -7.15 6.49
CA LEU A 32 -23.08 -8.05 6.14
C LEU A 32 -24.43 -7.67 6.77
N PRO A 33 -24.52 -7.04 7.96
CA PRO A 33 -25.78 -6.56 8.50
C PRO A 33 -26.41 -5.43 7.67
N TYR A 34 -25.61 -4.63 6.97
CA TYR A 34 -26.01 -3.41 6.29
C TYR A 34 -25.99 -3.49 4.76
N VAL A 35 -25.12 -4.30 4.20
CA VAL A 35 -24.90 -4.43 2.76
C VAL A 35 -25.16 -5.87 2.30
N ASP A 36 -25.86 -6.02 1.18
CA ASP A 36 -25.90 -7.28 0.43
C ASP A 36 -24.60 -7.43 -0.35
N LEU A 37 -23.57 -7.87 0.39
CA LEU A 37 -22.16 -7.84 -0.04
C LEU A 37 -21.93 -8.90 -1.14
N LYS A 38 -21.63 -8.43 -2.34
CA LYS A 38 -21.25 -9.29 -3.48
C LYS A 38 -19.74 -9.29 -3.63
N THR A 39 -19.14 -10.46 -3.44
CA THR A 39 -17.68 -10.64 -3.65
C THR A 39 -17.40 -11.87 -4.49
N GLU A 40 -16.31 -11.80 -5.26
CA GLU A 40 -15.62 -12.97 -5.79
C GLU A 40 -14.44 -13.26 -4.87
N TYR A 41 -14.52 -14.38 -4.16
CA TYR A 41 -13.61 -14.72 -3.07
C TYR A 41 -12.39 -15.50 -3.55
N TYR A 42 -11.21 -15.03 -3.17
CA TYR A 42 -9.92 -15.66 -3.45
C TYR A 42 -9.15 -15.84 -2.13
N ASP A 43 -8.90 -17.08 -1.73
CA ASP A 43 -8.10 -17.39 -0.54
C ASP A 43 -6.60 -17.28 -0.87
N LEU A 44 -5.99 -16.15 -0.53
CA LEU A 44 -4.55 -15.94 -0.64
C LEU A 44 -3.77 -16.36 0.61
N GLY A 45 -4.38 -17.16 1.50
CA GLY A 45 -3.67 -17.77 2.62
C GLY A 45 -2.47 -18.59 2.14
N LEU A 46 -1.37 -18.55 2.90
CA LEU A 46 -0.08 -19.12 2.52
C LEU A 46 -0.19 -20.59 2.08
N LYS A 47 -1.01 -21.39 2.77
CA LYS A 47 -1.17 -22.80 2.45
C LYS A 47 -1.88 -23.01 1.10
N ASN A 48 -2.94 -22.25 0.82
CA ASN A 48 -3.66 -22.36 -0.46
C ASN A 48 -2.80 -21.88 -1.64
N ARG A 49 -1.96 -20.84 -1.42
CA ARG A 49 -0.99 -20.41 -2.44
C ARG A 49 0.07 -21.47 -2.73
N ASP A 50 0.59 -22.15 -1.68
CA ASP A 50 1.53 -23.27 -1.84
C ASP A 50 0.88 -24.44 -2.58
N ASP A 51 -0.39 -24.78 -2.26
CA ASP A 51 -1.11 -25.87 -2.89
C ASP A 51 -1.46 -25.58 -4.37
N SER A 52 -1.77 -24.34 -4.70
CA SER A 52 -2.11 -23.88 -6.07
C SER A 52 -0.91 -23.43 -6.89
N ASP A 53 0.33 -23.52 -6.37
CA ASP A 53 1.53 -23.00 -7.02
C ASP A 53 1.43 -21.48 -7.33
N ASP A 54 0.83 -20.69 -6.42
CA ASP A 54 0.49 -19.27 -6.55
C ASP A 54 -0.52 -18.94 -7.68
N LYS A 55 -1.11 -19.88 -8.37
CA LYS A 55 -2.11 -19.62 -9.44
C LYS A 55 -3.26 -18.76 -8.94
N ILE A 56 -3.71 -19.00 -7.70
CA ILE A 56 -4.79 -18.22 -7.07
C ILE A 56 -4.48 -16.72 -7.00
N THR A 57 -3.20 -16.34 -6.87
CA THR A 57 -2.79 -14.92 -6.82
C THR A 57 -2.93 -14.26 -8.19
N TYR A 58 -2.58 -14.97 -9.27
CA TYR A 58 -2.78 -14.49 -10.64
C TYR A 58 -4.25 -14.43 -11.03
N GLU A 59 -5.05 -15.40 -10.60
CA GLU A 59 -6.51 -15.42 -10.79
C GLU A 59 -7.16 -14.21 -10.08
N ALA A 60 -6.72 -13.90 -8.86
CA ALA A 60 -7.17 -12.73 -8.11
C ALA A 60 -6.81 -11.42 -8.82
N ALA A 61 -5.58 -11.31 -9.37
CA ALA A 61 -5.17 -10.14 -10.17
C ALA A 61 -6.05 -9.98 -11.41
N ALA A 62 -6.34 -11.07 -12.13
CA ALA A 62 -7.24 -11.06 -13.28
C ALA A 62 -8.67 -10.66 -12.90
N ALA A 63 -9.15 -11.08 -11.72
CA ALA A 63 -10.45 -10.66 -11.21
C ALA A 63 -10.48 -9.15 -10.90
N ILE A 64 -9.44 -8.59 -10.30
CA ILE A 64 -9.36 -7.14 -10.07
C ILE A 64 -9.43 -6.38 -11.40
N LYS A 65 -8.67 -6.81 -12.42
CA LYS A 65 -8.72 -6.21 -13.76
C LYS A 65 -10.12 -6.24 -14.36
N ARG A 66 -10.84 -7.34 -14.20
CA ARG A 66 -12.19 -7.52 -14.76
C ARG A 66 -13.28 -6.77 -13.97
N LEU A 67 -13.20 -6.76 -12.64
CA LEU A 67 -14.20 -6.15 -11.76
C LEU A 67 -13.93 -4.66 -11.51
N GLY A 68 -12.71 -4.20 -11.74
CA GLY A 68 -12.27 -2.84 -11.52
C GLY A 68 -11.94 -2.51 -10.05
N VAL A 69 -12.36 -3.33 -9.10
CA VAL A 69 -12.13 -3.11 -7.65
C VAL A 69 -11.81 -4.41 -6.95
N GLY A 70 -10.73 -4.40 -6.17
CA GLY A 70 -10.35 -5.46 -5.25
C GLY A 70 -10.18 -4.93 -3.82
N VAL A 71 -10.31 -5.82 -2.85
CA VAL A 71 -9.98 -5.57 -1.45
C VAL A 71 -9.19 -6.74 -0.90
N LYS A 72 -8.06 -6.47 -0.24
CA LYS A 72 -7.10 -7.49 0.13
C LYS A 72 -6.77 -7.47 1.62
N CYS A 73 -6.83 -8.64 2.23
CA CYS A 73 -6.29 -8.92 3.55
C CYS A 73 -4.77 -9.08 3.50
N ALA A 74 -4.08 -8.85 4.61
CA ALA A 74 -2.63 -9.05 4.68
C ALA A 74 -2.25 -10.53 4.52
N THR A 75 -1.19 -10.79 3.76
CA THR A 75 -0.69 -12.13 3.43
C THR A 75 0.74 -12.33 3.91
N ILE A 76 1.10 -13.56 4.26
CA ILE A 76 2.48 -13.94 4.60
C ILE A 76 3.32 -13.98 3.31
N THR A 77 4.50 -13.34 3.33
CA THR A 77 5.56 -13.64 2.38
C THR A 77 6.44 -14.72 2.99
N SER A 78 6.62 -15.85 2.27
CA SER A 78 7.36 -17.00 2.77
C SER A 78 8.86 -16.70 2.94
N ASN A 79 9.43 -17.26 4.01
CA ASN A 79 10.87 -17.31 4.28
C ASN A 79 11.21 -18.69 4.84
N ALA A 80 12.49 -18.96 5.14
CA ALA A 80 12.94 -20.26 5.62
C ALA A 80 12.18 -20.73 6.88
N ALA A 81 11.91 -19.85 7.86
CA ALA A 81 11.17 -20.19 9.06
C ALA A 81 9.71 -20.53 8.74
N ARG A 82 9.07 -19.79 7.84
CA ARG A 82 7.70 -20.06 7.40
C ARG A 82 7.58 -21.34 6.58
N MET A 83 8.63 -21.68 5.78
CA MET A 83 8.67 -22.95 5.10
C MET A 83 8.62 -24.13 6.06
N GLU A 84 9.40 -24.09 7.12
CA GLU A 84 9.41 -25.15 8.14
C GLU A 84 8.07 -25.19 8.91
N GLU A 85 7.58 -24.04 9.39
CA GLU A 85 6.36 -23.93 10.18
C GLU A 85 5.11 -24.45 9.42
N TYR A 86 4.96 -24.05 8.15
CA TYR A 86 3.80 -24.38 7.32
C TYR A 86 4.01 -25.59 6.43
N LYS A 87 5.21 -26.22 6.47
CA LYS A 87 5.60 -27.37 5.63
C LYS A 87 5.37 -27.09 4.15
N LEU A 88 5.87 -25.93 3.67
CA LEU A 88 5.71 -25.50 2.29
C LEU A 88 6.58 -26.31 1.34
N LYS A 89 6.12 -26.47 0.09
CA LYS A 89 6.86 -27.15 -0.98
C LYS A 89 8.08 -26.36 -1.44
N LYS A 90 7.95 -25.02 -1.49
CA LYS A 90 9.01 -24.10 -1.94
C LYS A 90 8.81 -22.69 -1.36
N LEU A 91 9.85 -21.85 -1.45
CA LEU A 91 9.69 -20.42 -1.25
C LEU A 91 8.85 -19.83 -2.38
N THR A 92 7.82 -19.07 -2.02
CA THR A 92 6.91 -18.39 -2.97
C THR A 92 7.27 -16.90 -3.09
N SER A 93 6.95 -16.30 -4.21
CA SER A 93 7.05 -14.86 -4.40
C SER A 93 6.09 -14.11 -3.46
N SER A 94 6.36 -12.83 -3.22
CA SER A 94 5.42 -11.99 -2.49
C SER A 94 4.10 -11.83 -3.27
N PRO A 95 2.93 -12.16 -2.70
CA PRO A 95 1.65 -11.93 -3.36
C PRO A 95 1.43 -10.47 -3.74
N ASN A 96 1.87 -9.54 -2.88
CA ASN A 96 1.83 -8.12 -3.18
C ASN A 96 2.71 -7.77 -4.38
N GLY A 97 3.88 -8.41 -4.51
CA GLY A 97 4.76 -8.24 -5.67
C GLY A 97 4.12 -8.72 -6.98
N ILE A 98 3.42 -9.85 -6.94
CA ILE A 98 2.67 -10.38 -8.09
C ILE A 98 1.54 -9.41 -8.47
N LEU A 99 0.67 -9.04 -7.54
CA LEU A 99 -0.45 -8.12 -7.79
C LEU A 99 0.03 -6.76 -8.35
N ARG A 100 1.06 -6.18 -7.75
CA ARG A 100 1.66 -4.92 -8.22
C ARG A 100 2.23 -5.02 -9.62
N GLY A 101 2.88 -6.14 -9.94
CA GLY A 101 3.43 -6.40 -11.28
C GLY A 101 2.33 -6.63 -12.32
N GLU A 102 1.30 -7.39 -11.98
CA GLU A 102 0.17 -7.67 -12.87
C GLU A 102 -0.69 -6.43 -13.16
N LEU A 103 -0.85 -5.53 -12.20
CA LEU A 103 -1.63 -4.31 -12.34
C LEU A 103 -0.80 -3.12 -12.84
N ASP A 104 0.54 -3.24 -12.94
CA ASP A 104 1.47 -2.13 -13.18
C ASP A 104 1.10 -0.89 -12.34
N GLY A 105 0.79 -1.12 -11.06
CA GLY A 105 0.08 -0.14 -10.25
C GLY A 105 0.99 0.80 -9.48
N THR A 106 0.46 1.98 -9.22
CA THR A 106 0.99 2.95 -8.25
C THR A 106 0.33 2.73 -6.90
N ILE A 107 1.12 2.67 -5.84
CA ILE A 107 0.62 2.49 -4.48
C ILE A 107 0.52 3.86 -3.82
N PHE A 108 -0.69 4.24 -3.38
CA PHE A 108 -0.89 5.44 -2.56
C PHE A 108 -1.13 5.02 -1.11
N ARG A 109 -0.31 5.53 -0.20
CA ARG A 109 -0.42 5.33 1.24
C ARG A 109 -0.70 6.64 1.93
N ALA A 110 -1.78 6.69 2.70
CA ALA A 110 -2.19 7.90 3.41
C ALA A 110 -2.41 7.59 4.90
N PRO A 111 -1.80 8.34 5.83
CA PRO A 111 -2.07 8.18 7.25
C PRO A 111 -3.48 8.66 7.57
N ILE A 112 -4.16 7.91 8.44
CA ILE A 112 -5.46 8.26 8.99
C ILE A 112 -5.22 9.16 10.20
N PHE A 113 -5.58 10.41 10.10
CA PHE A 113 -5.47 11.38 11.18
C PHE A 113 -6.71 11.31 12.09
N VAL A 114 -6.47 11.35 13.39
CA VAL A 114 -7.51 11.40 14.43
C VAL A 114 -7.16 12.51 15.41
N ASN A 115 -8.11 13.35 15.74
CA ASN A 115 -7.87 14.59 16.49
C ASN A 115 -7.18 14.39 17.86
N ASN A 116 -7.46 13.27 18.51
CA ASN A 116 -6.90 12.95 19.84
C ASN A 116 -5.68 12.02 19.80
N ILE A 117 -5.19 11.64 18.61
CA ILE A 117 -3.95 10.87 18.44
C ILE A 117 -2.87 11.82 17.93
N LYS A 118 -1.85 12.05 18.73
CA LYS A 118 -0.77 12.98 18.38
C LYS A 118 0.21 12.34 17.41
N CYS A 119 0.51 13.07 16.32
CA CYS A 119 1.66 12.76 15.49
C CYS A 119 2.97 13.11 16.23
N ASN A 120 4.00 12.26 16.12
CA ASN A 120 5.32 12.52 16.70
C ASN A 120 6.00 13.73 16.04
N VAL A 121 5.66 14.02 14.79
CA VAL A 121 6.09 15.23 14.09
C VAL A 121 5.00 16.27 14.21
N THR A 122 5.15 17.14 15.19
CA THR A 122 4.12 18.12 15.58
C THR A 122 3.86 19.21 14.53
N SER A 123 4.75 19.39 13.54
CA SER A 123 4.56 20.32 12.42
C SER A 123 3.56 19.81 11.37
N TRP A 124 3.27 18.51 11.33
CA TRP A 124 2.32 17.96 10.35
C TRP A 124 0.87 18.23 10.76
N GLU A 125 0.26 19.16 10.05
CA GLU A 125 -1.15 19.56 10.24
C GLU A 125 -2.11 18.78 9.33
N LYS A 126 -1.58 18.23 8.21
CA LYS A 126 -2.33 17.51 7.18
C LYS A 126 -1.62 16.22 6.79
N PRO A 127 -2.35 15.20 6.32
CA PRO A 127 -1.72 13.97 5.85
C PRO A 127 -0.70 14.21 4.75
N ILE A 128 0.42 13.50 4.82
CA ILE A 128 1.37 13.38 3.72
C ILE A 128 1.06 12.05 3.04
N VAL A 129 0.61 12.12 1.80
CA VAL A 129 0.34 10.93 1.01
C VAL A 129 1.63 10.48 0.35
N LEU A 130 1.96 9.21 0.47
CA LEU A 130 3.08 8.64 -0.26
C LEU A 130 2.61 7.95 -1.53
N GLY A 131 3.13 8.38 -2.68
CA GLY A 131 2.99 7.69 -3.97
C GLY A 131 4.21 6.82 -4.21
N ARG A 132 4.04 5.48 -4.18
CA ARG A 132 5.10 4.51 -4.40
C ARG A 132 4.95 3.88 -5.77
N HIS A 133 6.02 3.90 -6.58
CA HIS A 133 6.07 3.15 -7.81
C HIS A 133 6.03 1.65 -7.52
N GLY A 134 5.06 0.92 -8.04
CA GLY A 134 4.87 -0.50 -7.74
C GLY A 134 5.79 -1.45 -8.53
N TYR A 135 6.59 -0.95 -9.48
CA TYR A 135 7.38 -1.73 -10.41
C TYR A 135 8.89 -1.53 -10.22
N GLY A 136 9.67 -2.53 -10.66
CA GLY A 136 11.12 -2.43 -10.80
C GLY A 136 11.89 -2.28 -9.48
N ASP A 137 13.07 -1.62 -9.57
CA ASP A 137 13.94 -1.34 -8.44
C ASP A 137 14.44 -2.64 -7.78
N VAL A 138 14.80 -2.62 -6.49
CA VAL A 138 15.24 -3.82 -5.75
C VAL A 138 14.16 -4.92 -5.64
N TYR A 139 12.91 -4.61 -5.88
CA TYR A 139 11.80 -5.59 -5.86
C TYR A 139 11.73 -6.48 -7.11
N LYS A 140 12.44 -6.12 -8.19
CA LYS A 140 12.64 -6.93 -9.40
C LYS A 140 14.12 -7.03 -9.74
N ASN A 141 14.95 -7.35 -8.76
CA ASN A 141 16.39 -7.50 -8.92
C ASN A 141 16.80 -8.87 -9.45
N CYS A 142 18.05 -8.93 -9.93
CA CYS A 142 18.78 -10.16 -10.18
C CYS A 142 20.10 -10.10 -9.42
N GLU A 143 20.43 -11.14 -8.64
CA GLU A 143 21.59 -11.16 -7.77
C GLU A 143 22.53 -12.33 -8.08
N ILE A 144 23.83 -12.07 -7.98
CA ILE A 144 24.88 -13.08 -8.13
C ILE A 144 25.84 -12.97 -6.94
N LYS A 145 26.06 -14.09 -6.24
CA LYS A 145 27.15 -14.23 -5.28
C LYS A 145 28.41 -14.75 -6.01
N THR A 146 29.43 -13.91 -6.10
CA THR A 146 30.70 -14.29 -6.79
C THR A 146 31.61 -15.05 -5.83
N PRO A 147 32.16 -16.22 -6.24
CA PRO A 147 32.97 -17.05 -5.37
C PRO A 147 34.46 -16.64 -5.31
N CYS A 148 34.93 -15.84 -6.25
CA CYS A 148 36.34 -15.47 -6.40
C CYS A 148 36.54 -14.11 -7.08
N ALA A 149 37.78 -13.70 -7.30
CA ALA A 149 38.12 -12.54 -8.12
C ALA A 149 37.67 -12.74 -9.58
N GLY A 150 37.34 -11.65 -10.26
CA GLY A 150 36.84 -11.64 -11.65
C GLY A 150 36.33 -10.30 -12.08
N THR A 151 35.80 -10.21 -13.30
CA THR A 151 35.20 -8.98 -13.83
C THR A 151 33.69 -9.09 -13.84
N ALA A 152 32.99 -8.10 -13.26
CA ALA A 152 31.55 -7.98 -13.32
C ALA A 152 31.17 -6.99 -14.43
N GLU A 153 30.25 -7.39 -15.32
CA GLU A 153 29.78 -6.58 -16.44
C GLU A 153 28.26 -6.50 -16.47
N LEU A 154 27.74 -5.34 -16.89
CA LEU A 154 26.36 -5.16 -17.31
C LEU A 154 26.32 -5.26 -18.84
N VAL A 155 25.49 -6.15 -19.36
CA VAL A 155 25.33 -6.38 -20.79
C VAL A 155 23.86 -6.22 -21.17
N PHE A 156 23.60 -5.42 -22.19
CA PHE A 156 22.31 -5.35 -22.85
C PHE A 156 22.47 -5.78 -24.30
N THR A 157 21.68 -6.77 -24.73
CA THR A 157 21.64 -7.24 -26.12
C THR A 157 20.32 -6.80 -26.74
N GLY A 158 20.37 -5.93 -27.74
CA GLY A 158 19.21 -5.49 -28.47
C GLY A 158 18.61 -6.59 -29.35
N GLU A 159 17.36 -6.42 -29.78
CA GLU A 159 16.71 -7.34 -30.73
C GLU A 159 17.44 -7.42 -32.07
N ASP A 160 18.18 -6.37 -32.43
CA ASP A 160 19.08 -6.31 -33.62
C ASP A 160 20.41 -7.04 -33.41
N GLY A 161 20.60 -7.67 -32.27
CA GLY A 161 21.82 -8.40 -31.90
C GLY A 161 22.98 -7.52 -31.44
N LYS A 162 22.84 -6.19 -31.40
CA LYS A 162 23.88 -5.29 -30.91
C LYS A 162 23.96 -5.33 -29.39
N GLU A 163 25.20 -5.32 -28.89
CA GLU A 163 25.47 -5.34 -27.47
C GLU A 163 26.00 -3.99 -26.95
N ILE A 164 25.49 -3.58 -25.82
CA ILE A 164 26.08 -2.52 -24.99
C ILE A 164 26.67 -3.18 -23.76
N ARG A 165 27.98 -3.00 -23.51
CA ARG A 165 28.67 -3.55 -22.36
C ARG A 165 29.27 -2.45 -21.51
N LYS A 166 29.11 -2.60 -20.18
CA LYS A 166 29.78 -1.73 -19.20
C LYS A 166 30.33 -2.59 -18.07
N THR A 167 31.62 -2.42 -17.78
CA THR A 167 32.21 -3.02 -16.58
C THR A 167 31.63 -2.34 -15.35
N ILE A 168 31.04 -3.14 -14.47
CA ILE A 168 30.56 -2.69 -13.15
C ILE A 168 31.79 -2.53 -12.22
N GLN A 169 32.59 -3.60 -12.11
CA GLN A 169 33.74 -3.66 -11.21
C GLN A 169 34.69 -4.80 -11.57
N VAL A 170 35.98 -4.59 -11.33
CA VAL A 170 36.99 -5.67 -11.27
C VAL A 170 37.05 -6.13 -9.81
N MET A 171 36.42 -7.26 -9.54
CA MET A 171 36.34 -7.86 -8.22
C MET A 171 37.71 -8.47 -7.83
N LYS A 172 38.25 -8.07 -6.68
CA LYS A 172 39.52 -8.57 -6.14
C LYS A 172 39.36 -9.84 -5.30
N GLY A 173 38.15 -10.33 -5.08
CA GLY A 173 37.79 -11.49 -4.28
C GLY A 173 36.30 -11.78 -4.34
N PRO A 174 35.82 -12.70 -3.48
CA PRO A 174 34.39 -12.99 -3.38
C PRO A 174 33.54 -11.74 -3.09
N GLY A 175 32.31 -11.67 -3.59
CA GLY A 175 31.43 -10.54 -3.40
C GLY A 175 30.01 -10.82 -3.87
N ILE A 176 29.24 -9.74 -4.02
CA ILE A 176 27.84 -9.77 -4.47
C ILE A 176 27.66 -8.75 -5.58
N ILE A 177 26.89 -9.10 -6.60
CA ILE A 177 26.46 -8.20 -7.68
C ILE A 177 24.95 -8.21 -7.70
N GLN A 178 24.36 -7.03 -7.86
CA GLN A 178 22.91 -6.87 -8.02
C GLN A 178 22.64 -6.01 -9.25
N GLY A 179 21.72 -6.49 -10.10
CA GLY A 179 21.15 -5.73 -11.22
C GLY A 179 19.72 -5.33 -10.93
N ILE A 180 19.39 -4.06 -11.18
CA ILE A 180 18.03 -3.51 -11.10
C ILE A 180 17.66 -2.90 -12.43
N HIS A 181 16.36 -2.78 -12.71
CA HIS A 181 15.84 -2.19 -13.94
C HIS A 181 14.53 -1.43 -13.73
N ASN A 182 14.17 -0.63 -14.71
CA ASN A 182 12.86 -0.01 -14.83
C ASN A 182 12.49 0.13 -16.31
N LEU A 183 11.20 0.39 -16.59
CA LEU A 183 10.67 0.63 -17.92
C LEU A 183 10.11 2.05 -18.01
N ASP A 184 10.43 2.76 -19.09
CA ASP A 184 9.95 4.13 -19.31
C ASP A 184 8.42 4.21 -19.27
N ALA A 185 7.73 3.26 -19.91
CA ALA A 185 6.28 3.19 -19.91
C ALA A 185 5.68 3.06 -18.50
N SER A 186 6.32 2.26 -17.60
CA SER A 186 5.89 2.14 -16.21
C SER A 186 6.16 3.41 -15.39
N ILE A 187 7.28 4.10 -15.65
CA ILE A 187 7.57 5.40 -15.03
C ILE A 187 6.57 6.47 -15.49
N GLU A 188 6.20 6.49 -16.78
CA GLU A 188 5.17 7.39 -17.31
C GLU A 188 3.80 7.14 -16.66
N SER A 189 3.41 5.86 -16.54
CA SER A 189 2.19 5.46 -15.85
C SER A 189 2.19 5.94 -14.40
N PHE A 190 3.29 5.75 -13.68
CA PHE A 190 3.47 6.22 -12.32
C PHE A 190 3.34 7.75 -12.23
N ALA A 191 3.97 8.49 -13.13
CA ALA A 191 3.86 9.95 -13.18
C ALA A 191 2.41 10.41 -13.37
N ARG A 192 1.70 9.84 -14.36
CA ARG A 192 0.29 10.17 -14.61
C ARG A 192 -0.61 9.83 -13.42
N CYS A 193 -0.41 8.68 -12.78
CA CYS A 193 -1.15 8.32 -11.56
C CYS A 193 -0.93 9.34 -10.44
N CYS A 194 0.32 9.75 -10.19
CA CYS A 194 0.63 10.76 -9.16
C CYS A 194 -0.01 12.12 -9.48
N PHE A 195 0.07 12.58 -10.72
CA PHE A 195 -0.50 13.86 -11.10
C PHE A 195 -2.03 13.87 -11.08
N ASN A 196 -2.67 12.79 -11.54
CA ASN A 196 -4.13 12.65 -11.43
C ASN A 196 -4.57 12.65 -9.97
N TYR A 197 -3.88 11.89 -9.11
CA TYR A 197 -4.17 11.88 -7.67
C TYR A 197 -4.02 13.29 -7.05
N GLY A 198 -2.96 14.03 -7.42
CA GLY A 198 -2.75 15.40 -7.00
C GLY A 198 -3.91 16.33 -7.39
N LEU A 199 -4.41 16.22 -8.62
CA LEU A 199 -5.56 16.98 -9.12
C LEU A 199 -6.86 16.61 -8.39
N ASP A 200 -7.14 15.31 -8.23
CA ASP A 200 -8.35 14.82 -7.58
C ASP A 200 -8.43 15.25 -6.11
N GLN A 201 -7.30 15.18 -5.40
CA GLN A 201 -7.20 15.58 -4.00
C GLN A 201 -6.88 17.07 -3.80
N LYS A 202 -6.60 17.82 -4.88
CA LYS A 202 -6.17 19.23 -4.86
C LYS A 202 -4.95 19.46 -3.96
N ILE A 203 -3.95 18.61 -4.08
CA ILE A 203 -2.68 18.66 -3.35
C ILE A 203 -1.49 18.68 -4.31
N SER A 204 -0.42 19.40 -3.93
CA SER A 204 0.82 19.44 -4.69
C SER A 204 1.51 18.08 -4.74
N VAL A 205 2.30 17.85 -5.78
CA VAL A 205 3.03 16.59 -5.99
C VAL A 205 4.54 16.86 -5.91
N TRP A 206 5.22 16.14 -5.03
CA TRP A 206 6.67 16.18 -4.89
C TRP A 206 7.28 14.89 -5.43
N LEU A 207 8.31 14.97 -6.24
CA LEU A 207 9.12 13.81 -6.65
C LEU A 207 10.49 13.87 -5.97
N GLY A 208 10.89 12.78 -5.33
CA GLY A 208 12.22 12.62 -4.75
C GLY A 208 13.02 11.51 -5.43
N THR A 209 14.20 11.82 -5.96
CA THR A 209 15.18 10.85 -6.47
C THR A 209 16.62 11.28 -6.15
N LYS A 210 17.63 10.49 -6.51
CA LYS A 210 19.06 10.85 -6.27
C LYS A 210 19.81 10.96 -7.60
N ASP A 211 19.32 11.80 -8.52
CA ASP A 211 19.88 11.96 -9.87
C ASP A 211 21.32 12.50 -9.90
N THR A 212 21.78 13.11 -8.83
CA THR A 212 23.19 13.54 -8.68
C THR A 212 24.16 12.37 -8.55
N ILE A 213 23.70 11.20 -8.08
CA ILE A 213 24.48 9.96 -7.92
C ILE A 213 24.07 8.95 -8.99
N SER A 214 22.80 8.60 -9.06
CA SER A 214 22.23 7.68 -10.05
C SER A 214 21.80 8.45 -11.31
N LYS A 215 22.78 8.99 -12.05
CA LYS A 215 22.55 9.97 -13.13
C LYS A 215 21.67 9.48 -14.26
N THR A 216 21.77 8.18 -14.61
CA THR A 216 20.96 7.57 -15.65
C THR A 216 19.65 7.05 -15.11
N TYR A 217 19.67 6.21 -14.07
CA TYR A 217 18.48 5.56 -13.54
C TYR A 217 17.52 6.58 -12.92
N ASP A 218 17.98 7.33 -11.92
CA ASP A 218 17.17 8.34 -11.22
C ASP A 218 16.93 9.58 -12.08
N GLY A 219 17.91 9.93 -12.94
CA GLY A 219 17.76 11.02 -13.91
C GLY A 219 16.66 10.75 -14.94
N ASN A 220 16.44 9.49 -15.30
CA ASN A 220 15.36 9.10 -16.20
C ASN A 220 13.98 9.29 -15.54
N PHE A 221 13.81 8.91 -14.26
CA PHE A 221 12.59 9.24 -13.53
C PHE A 221 12.27 10.72 -13.53
N LYS A 222 13.27 11.55 -13.21
CA LYS A 222 13.13 13.01 -13.23
C LYS A 222 12.73 13.54 -14.60
N ALA A 223 13.40 13.08 -15.65
CA ALA A 223 13.16 13.55 -17.03
C ALA A 223 11.74 13.16 -17.50
N ILE A 224 11.30 11.92 -17.23
CA ILE A 224 9.98 11.45 -17.62
C ILE A 224 8.89 12.19 -16.85
N PHE A 225 9.02 12.35 -15.51
CA PHE A 225 8.06 13.11 -14.72
C PHE A 225 7.94 14.56 -15.22
N GLN A 226 9.08 15.22 -15.50
CA GLN A 226 9.07 16.59 -15.99
C GLN A 226 8.38 16.68 -17.36
N ARG A 227 8.70 15.78 -18.29
CA ARG A 227 8.06 15.75 -19.61
C ARG A 227 6.55 15.52 -19.51
N VAL A 228 6.11 14.51 -18.77
CA VAL A 228 4.68 14.23 -18.58
C VAL A 228 3.96 15.42 -17.94
N PHE A 229 4.59 16.05 -16.95
CA PHE A 229 4.04 17.26 -16.34
C PHE A 229 3.86 18.39 -17.33
N ASP A 230 4.91 18.73 -18.08
CA ASP A 230 4.90 19.86 -18.99
C ASP A 230 3.91 19.66 -20.16
N GLU A 231 3.82 18.43 -20.68
CA GLU A 231 2.97 18.09 -21.82
C GLU A 231 1.48 17.90 -21.45
N GLU A 232 1.17 17.33 -20.28
CA GLU A 232 -0.18 16.84 -19.99
C GLU A 232 -0.85 17.51 -18.78
N PHE A 233 -0.09 18.03 -17.81
CA PHE A 233 -0.62 18.42 -16.51
C PHE A 233 -0.39 19.87 -16.09
N LYS A 234 0.59 20.57 -16.63
CA LYS A 234 1.00 21.91 -16.21
C LYS A 234 -0.18 22.89 -16.10
N SER A 235 -0.94 23.03 -17.18
CA SER A 235 -2.10 23.94 -17.21
C SER A 235 -3.21 23.55 -16.24
N LYS A 236 -3.40 22.24 -15.99
CA LYS A 236 -4.39 21.72 -15.03
C LYS A 236 -3.96 22.02 -13.59
N PHE A 237 -2.68 21.89 -13.29
CA PHE A 237 -2.11 22.21 -11.98
C PHE A 237 -2.18 23.71 -11.68
N GLU A 238 -1.83 24.55 -12.66
CA GLU A 238 -1.97 26.01 -12.55
C GLU A 238 -3.42 26.41 -12.29
N ALA A 239 -4.40 25.83 -13.03
CA ALA A 239 -5.81 26.08 -12.82
C ALA A 239 -6.32 25.59 -11.46
N ALA A 240 -5.76 24.51 -10.92
CA ALA A 240 -6.10 23.98 -9.59
C ALA A 240 -5.38 24.68 -8.43
N GLY A 241 -4.38 25.54 -8.71
CA GLY A 241 -3.56 26.21 -7.70
C GLY A 241 -2.65 25.27 -6.91
N ILE A 242 -2.18 24.19 -7.55
CA ILE A 242 -1.26 23.20 -6.97
C ILE A 242 0.02 23.12 -7.79
N GLU A 243 1.09 22.58 -7.21
CA GLU A 243 2.43 22.60 -7.78
C GLU A 243 3.00 21.19 -7.96
N TYR A 244 3.85 21.02 -8.99
CA TYR A 244 4.80 19.92 -9.09
C TYR A 244 6.17 20.41 -8.68
N PHE A 245 6.83 19.66 -7.77
CA PHE A 245 8.14 20.01 -7.23
C PHE A 245 9.07 18.81 -7.24
N TYR A 246 10.25 18.96 -7.86
CA TYR A 246 11.32 17.97 -7.83
C TYR A 246 12.41 18.38 -6.84
N THR A 247 12.92 17.42 -6.06
CA THR A 247 14.09 17.61 -5.22
C THR A 247 14.86 16.30 -5.02
N LEU A 248 16.11 16.40 -4.52
CA LEU A 248 16.87 15.21 -4.12
C LEU A 248 16.19 14.52 -2.95
N ILE A 249 16.22 13.17 -2.91
CA ILE A 249 15.50 12.38 -1.89
C ILE A 249 15.91 12.74 -0.47
N ASP A 250 17.19 13.00 -0.22
CA ASP A 250 17.72 13.43 1.08
C ASP A 250 17.22 14.84 1.47
N ASP A 251 17.14 15.77 0.52
CA ASP A 251 16.54 17.08 0.75
C ASP A 251 15.03 16.97 0.96
N ALA A 252 14.35 16.06 0.20
CA ALA A 252 12.93 15.76 0.42
C ALA A 252 12.67 15.33 1.86
N VAL A 253 13.45 14.41 2.42
CA VAL A 253 13.32 13.96 3.82
C VAL A 253 13.39 15.15 4.78
N ALA A 254 14.39 16.04 4.60
CA ALA A 254 14.53 17.20 5.46
C ALA A 254 13.36 18.20 5.34
N ARG A 255 12.82 18.37 4.11
CA ARG A 255 11.65 19.25 3.86
C ARG A 255 10.37 18.66 4.42
N VAL A 256 10.15 17.36 4.22
CA VAL A 256 9.00 16.63 4.74
C VAL A 256 8.89 16.80 6.24
N MET A 257 9.98 16.59 6.98
CA MET A 257 10.02 16.73 8.45
C MET A 257 9.70 18.15 8.95
N LYS A 258 9.96 19.18 8.12
CA LYS A 258 9.71 20.60 8.45
C LYS A 258 8.39 21.13 7.89
N SER A 259 7.70 20.34 7.06
CA SER A 259 6.48 20.75 6.38
C SER A 259 5.26 20.73 7.30
N LYS A 260 4.17 21.31 6.81
CA LYS A 260 2.82 21.17 7.40
C LYS A 260 2.07 19.95 6.89
N GLY A 261 2.64 19.18 5.97
CA GLY A 261 1.96 18.13 5.23
C GLY A 261 1.02 18.67 4.15
N GLY A 262 0.09 17.82 3.68
CA GLY A 262 -0.91 18.19 2.68
C GLY A 262 -0.40 18.15 1.24
N PHE A 263 0.50 17.22 0.94
CA PHE A 263 1.01 16.97 -0.42
C PHE A 263 1.19 15.46 -0.67
N LEU A 264 1.33 15.11 -1.94
CA LEU A 264 1.75 13.78 -2.38
C LEU A 264 3.27 13.76 -2.54
N TRP A 265 3.93 12.79 -1.90
CA TRP A 265 5.35 12.53 -2.09
C TRP A 265 5.55 11.28 -2.95
N ALA A 266 5.91 11.47 -4.22
CA ALA A 266 6.19 10.41 -5.17
C ALA A 266 7.61 9.89 -4.99
N CYS A 267 7.75 8.57 -4.82
CA CYS A 267 9.01 7.88 -4.59
C CYS A 267 9.12 6.63 -5.47
N LYS A 268 10.36 6.26 -5.84
CA LYS A 268 10.64 4.95 -6.43
C LYS A 268 10.22 3.82 -5.49
N ASN A 269 10.22 2.60 -5.99
CA ASN A 269 9.65 1.45 -5.28
C ASN A 269 10.25 1.26 -3.87
N TYR A 270 11.56 1.14 -3.75
CA TYR A 270 12.22 0.94 -2.45
C TYR A 270 12.15 2.18 -1.55
N ASP A 271 12.43 3.36 -2.12
CA ASP A 271 12.34 4.61 -1.37
C ASP A 271 10.93 4.81 -0.81
N GLY A 272 9.90 4.51 -1.62
CA GLY A 272 8.50 4.60 -1.24
C GLY A 272 8.09 3.63 -0.14
N ASP A 273 8.65 2.42 -0.13
CA ASP A 273 8.42 1.45 0.95
C ASP A 273 8.92 1.98 2.29
N VAL A 274 10.19 2.38 2.33
CA VAL A 274 10.83 2.88 3.56
C VAL A 274 10.20 4.18 4.05
N MET A 275 9.94 5.13 3.13
CA MET A 275 9.39 6.43 3.50
C MET A 275 7.92 6.35 3.96
N SER A 276 7.12 5.42 3.41
CA SER A 276 5.74 5.23 3.90
C SER A 276 5.69 4.71 5.33
N ASP A 277 6.58 3.79 5.69
CA ASP A 277 6.65 3.27 7.05
C ASP A 277 7.17 4.33 8.03
N MET A 278 8.10 5.19 7.58
CA MET A 278 8.55 6.36 8.36
C MET A 278 7.38 7.32 8.66
N ILE A 279 6.59 7.68 7.64
CA ILE A 279 5.42 8.56 7.80
C ILE A 279 4.38 7.91 8.72
N ALA A 280 4.06 6.63 8.51
CA ALA A 280 3.12 5.91 9.35
C ALA A 280 3.55 5.85 10.82
N SER A 281 4.84 5.56 11.05
CA SER A 281 5.42 5.53 12.40
C SER A 281 5.41 6.90 13.07
N ALA A 282 5.66 7.96 12.30
CA ALA A 282 5.59 9.33 12.80
C ALA A 282 4.15 9.75 13.14
N CYS A 283 3.15 9.24 12.41
CA CYS A 283 1.72 9.46 12.70
C CYS A 283 1.15 8.52 13.78
N GLY A 284 1.98 7.65 14.36
CA GLY A 284 1.68 6.89 15.56
C GLY A 284 1.55 5.40 15.38
N SER A 285 0.93 4.87 14.32
CA SER A 285 0.74 3.42 14.13
C SER A 285 0.64 3.07 12.64
N LEU A 286 1.32 2.00 12.22
CA LEU A 286 1.15 1.39 10.90
C LEU A 286 -0.29 0.94 10.64
N ALA A 287 -1.05 0.62 11.70
CA ALA A 287 -2.47 0.27 11.60
C ALA A 287 -3.39 1.48 11.33
N MET A 288 -2.83 2.69 11.27
CA MET A 288 -3.50 3.94 10.88
C MET A 288 -3.06 4.42 9.49
N MET A 289 -2.64 3.51 8.60
CA MET A 289 -2.22 3.83 7.25
C MET A 289 -3.07 3.06 6.24
N THR A 290 -3.79 3.78 5.39
CA THR A 290 -4.47 3.19 4.23
C THR A 290 -3.47 2.89 3.12
N SER A 291 -3.78 1.92 2.27
CA SER A 291 -3.02 1.60 1.08
C SER A 291 -3.98 1.31 -0.08
N VAL A 292 -3.77 1.92 -1.22
CA VAL A 292 -4.50 1.63 -2.45
C VAL A 292 -3.52 1.48 -3.60
N LEU A 293 -3.62 0.38 -4.33
CA LEU A 293 -2.93 0.16 -5.59
C LEU A 293 -3.86 0.62 -6.72
N VAL A 294 -3.38 1.53 -7.57
CA VAL A 294 -4.12 2.06 -8.71
C VAL A 294 -3.38 1.70 -9.99
N SER A 295 -4.04 0.97 -10.88
CA SER A 295 -3.46 0.63 -12.18
C SER A 295 -3.58 1.79 -13.18
N PRO A 296 -2.78 1.78 -14.26
CA PRO A 296 -2.91 2.77 -15.35
C PRO A 296 -4.27 2.77 -16.03
N ASN A 297 -4.97 1.64 -15.99
CA ASN A 297 -6.26 1.46 -16.64
C ASN A 297 -7.45 1.83 -15.72
N GLY A 298 -7.18 2.20 -14.48
CA GLY A 298 -8.20 2.62 -13.51
C GLY A 298 -8.81 1.49 -12.69
N GLU A 299 -8.10 0.37 -12.51
CA GLU A 299 -8.44 -0.64 -11.52
C GLU A 299 -7.83 -0.27 -10.16
N PHE A 300 -8.53 -0.65 -9.09
CA PHE A 300 -8.17 -0.32 -7.72
C PHE A 300 -8.08 -1.57 -6.85
N GLU A 301 -7.05 -1.68 -6.04
CA GLU A 301 -6.96 -2.69 -4.99
C GLU A 301 -6.65 -2.00 -3.67
N TYR A 302 -7.53 -2.21 -2.68
CA TYR A 302 -7.46 -1.60 -1.35
C TYR A 302 -6.92 -2.62 -0.34
N GLU A 303 -5.91 -2.24 0.43
CA GLU A 303 -5.34 -3.09 1.48
C GLU A 303 -4.98 -2.26 2.72
N ALA A 304 -4.75 -2.93 3.85
CA ALA A 304 -4.04 -2.33 4.97
C ALA A 304 -2.53 -2.36 4.70
N SER A 305 -1.81 -1.30 5.06
CA SER A 305 -0.36 -1.23 4.84
C SER A 305 0.45 -2.13 5.78
N HIS A 306 -0.15 -2.60 6.89
CA HIS A 306 0.50 -3.49 7.86
C HIS A 306 0.46 -4.97 7.45
N GLY A 307 1.32 -5.80 8.09
CA GLY A 307 1.36 -7.25 7.87
C GLY A 307 0.29 -8.02 8.66
N THR A 308 0.46 -9.35 8.74
CA THR A 308 -0.51 -10.31 9.28
C THR A 308 -0.66 -10.32 10.81
N VAL A 309 0.16 -9.55 11.53
CA VAL A 309 0.19 -9.43 13.01
C VAL A 309 0.37 -10.79 13.72
N GLN A 310 1.42 -11.52 13.30
CA GLN A 310 1.78 -12.86 13.77
C GLN A 310 1.77 -13.03 15.29
N LYS A 311 2.39 -12.07 16.02
CA LYS A 311 2.48 -12.18 17.52
C LYS A 311 1.11 -12.24 18.17
N HIS A 312 0.14 -11.47 17.70
CA HIS A 312 -1.23 -11.50 18.19
C HIS A 312 -1.96 -12.77 17.78
N TYR A 313 -1.67 -13.30 16.57
CA TYR A 313 -2.26 -14.56 16.13
C TYR A 313 -1.88 -15.74 17.04
N TYR A 314 -0.62 -15.87 17.42
CA TYR A 314 -0.21 -16.93 18.34
C TYR A 314 -0.80 -16.80 19.73
N ARG A 315 -1.06 -15.59 20.21
CA ARG A 315 -1.80 -15.34 21.44
C ARG A 315 -3.26 -15.73 21.31
N TYR A 316 -3.88 -15.37 20.18
CA TYR A 316 -5.25 -15.76 19.85
C TYR A 316 -5.43 -17.28 19.82
N LEU A 317 -4.50 -18.04 19.23
CA LEU A 317 -4.52 -19.50 19.21
C LEU A 317 -4.45 -20.14 20.60
N LYS A 318 -3.91 -19.41 21.60
CA LYS A 318 -3.91 -19.81 23.00
C LYS A 318 -5.17 -19.39 23.76
N GLY A 319 -6.16 -18.82 23.08
CA GLY A 319 -7.40 -18.32 23.68
C GLY A 319 -7.29 -16.94 24.34
N GLU A 320 -6.17 -16.22 24.13
CA GLU A 320 -6.00 -14.88 24.66
C GLU A 320 -6.75 -13.84 23.81
N LYS A 321 -7.37 -12.88 24.48
CA LYS A 321 -7.91 -11.69 23.81
C LYS A 321 -6.78 -10.72 23.44
N THR A 322 -6.73 -10.28 22.20
CA THR A 322 -5.72 -9.34 21.72
C THR A 322 -6.33 -7.99 21.36
N SER A 323 -5.54 -6.94 21.54
CA SER A 323 -5.90 -5.56 21.15
C SER A 323 -5.19 -5.23 19.83
N THR A 324 -5.53 -5.96 18.75
CA THR A 324 -5.07 -5.70 17.40
C THR A 324 -5.94 -4.60 16.81
N ASN A 325 -5.32 -3.55 16.30
CA ASN A 325 -6.03 -2.43 15.69
C ASN A 325 -6.56 -2.81 14.30
N PRO A 326 -7.89 -2.78 14.06
CA PRO A 326 -8.49 -3.15 12.77
C PRO A 326 -8.74 -1.95 11.84
N VAL A 327 -8.36 -0.73 12.22
CA VAL A 327 -8.77 0.50 11.52
C VAL A 327 -8.37 0.48 10.05
N ALA A 328 -7.10 0.21 9.72
CA ALA A 328 -6.66 0.18 8.33
C ALA A 328 -7.39 -0.91 7.50
N THR A 329 -7.74 -2.04 8.11
CA THR A 329 -8.52 -3.10 7.45
C THR A 329 -9.97 -2.66 7.20
N ILE A 330 -10.59 -1.94 8.16
CA ILE A 330 -11.92 -1.35 7.97
C ILE A 330 -11.87 -0.34 6.83
N PHE A 331 -10.85 0.53 6.80
CA PHE A 331 -10.68 1.53 5.75
C PHE A 331 -10.35 0.92 4.37
N ALA A 332 -9.70 -0.23 4.31
CA ALA A 332 -9.56 -0.97 3.05
C ALA A 332 -10.93 -1.41 2.51
N TRP A 333 -11.80 -1.95 3.35
CA TRP A 333 -13.16 -2.31 2.98
C TRP A 333 -14.00 -1.09 2.59
N THR A 334 -13.98 0.00 3.37
CA THR A 334 -14.76 1.19 3.05
C THR A 334 -14.29 1.85 1.76
N GLY A 335 -12.97 1.91 1.52
CA GLY A 335 -12.41 2.39 0.26
C GLY A 335 -12.90 1.58 -0.94
N ALA A 336 -12.85 0.25 -0.85
CA ALA A 336 -13.35 -0.63 -1.91
C ALA A 336 -14.86 -0.50 -2.15
N LEU A 337 -15.66 -0.40 -1.08
CA LEU A 337 -17.11 -0.19 -1.17
C LEU A 337 -17.44 1.18 -1.78
N ALA A 338 -16.77 2.24 -1.35
CA ALA A 338 -16.96 3.57 -1.90
C ALA A 338 -16.63 3.61 -3.40
N LYS A 339 -15.47 3.04 -3.79
CA LYS A 339 -15.06 2.97 -5.19
C LYS A 339 -16.04 2.14 -6.02
N ARG A 340 -16.51 1.01 -5.51
CA ARG A 340 -17.53 0.21 -6.18
C ARG A 340 -18.83 0.98 -6.34
N GLY A 341 -19.25 1.71 -5.29
CA GLY A 341 -20.42 2.58 -5.32
C GLY A 341 -20.32 3.71 -6.35
N GLU A 342 -19.15 4.34 -6.47
CA GLU A 342 -18.87 5.38 -7.47
C GLU A 342 -18.97 4.81 -8.90
N LEU A 343 -18.32 3.67 -9.17
CA LEU A 343 -18.32 3.03 -10.50
C LEU A 343 -19.71 2.55 -10.91
N ASP A 344 -20.51 2.11 -9.95
CA ASP A 344 -21.86 1.58 -10.18
C ASP A 344 -22.95 2.65 -10.11
N GLY A 345 -22.64 3.88 -9.70
CA GLY A 345 -23.61 4.92 -9.41
C GLY A 345 -24.55 4.55 -8.25
N THR A 346 -24.06 3.83 -7.23
CA THR A 346 -24.79 3.40 -6.03
C THR A 346 -24.41 4.31 -4.87
N GLN A 347 -25.07 5.45 -4.73
CA GLN A 347 -24.72 6.46 -3.74
C GLN A 347 -24.87 5.97 -2.30
N ASP A 348 -25.90 5.15 -2.01
CA ASP A 348 -26.10 4.56 -0.67
C ASP A 348 -24.89 3.75 -0.19
N LEU A 349 -24.17 3.08 -1.12
CA LEU A 349 -22.97 2.32 -0.80
C LEU A 349 -21.81 3.25 -0.45
N VAL A 350 -21.65 4.36 -1.16
CA VAL A 350 -20.66 5.41 -0.88
C VAL A 350 -20.94 6.05 0.48
N ASP A 351 -22.19 6.37 0.76
CA ASP A 351 -22.60 7.02 2.01
C ASP A 351 -22.43 6.08 3.21
N PHE A 352 -22.70 4.80 3.05
CA PHE A 352 -22.45 3.78 4.06
C PHE A 352 -20.96 3.67 4.38
N ALA A 353 -20.08 3.61 3.35
CA ALA A 353 -18.65 3.57 3.54
C ALA A 353 -18.15 4.76 4.38
N LYS A 354 -18.57 5.99 4.03
CA LYS A 354 -18.24 7.20 4.79
C LYS A 354 -18.80 7.19 6.21
N LYS A 355 -20.00 6.65 6.40
CA LYS A 355 -20.60 6.49 7.73
C LYS A 355 -19.80 5.55 8.62
N LEU A 356 -19.34 4.42 8.08
CA LEU A 356 -18.50 3.46 8.81
C LEU A 356 -17.13 4.06 9.16
N GLU A 357 -16.50 4.80 8.25
CA GLU A 357 -15.27 5.54 8.55
C GLU A 357 -15.48 6.54 9.69
N LYS A 358 -16.52 7.35 9.61
CA LYS A 358 -16.88 8.31 10.66
C LYS A 358 -17.15 7.63 11.99
N ALA A 359 -17.90 6.52 12.03
CA ALA A 359 -18.16 5.75 13.25
C ALA A 359 -16.84 5.23 13.86
N THR A 360 -15.90 4.76 13.01
CA THR A 360 -14.58 4.29 13.45
C THR A 360 -13.77 5.41 14.08
N LEU A 361 -13.67 6.57 13.41
CA LEU A 361 -12.93 7.72 13.92
C LEU A 361 -13.57 8.28 15.20
N SER A 362 -14.89 8.44 15.24
CA SER A 362 -15.61 8.92 16.42
C SER A 362 -15.40 7.99 17.64
N THR A 363 -15.32 6.68 17.44
CA THR A 363 -15.03 5.74 18.52
C THR A 363 -13.68 6.06 19.17
N ILE A 364 -12.65 6.34 18.37
CA ILE A 364 -11.31 6.69 18.87
C ILE A 364 -11.34 8.08 19.52
N GLU A 365 -11.97 9.08 18.89
CA GLU A 365 -12.05 10.45 19.38
C GLU A 365 -12.79 10.56 20.72
N GLU A 366 -13.78 9.71 20.94
CA GLU A 366 -14.47 9.59 22.21
C GLU A 366 -13.66 8.88 23.32
N GLY A 367 -12.46 8.38 23.00
CA GLY A 367 -11.52 7.77 23.92
C GLY A 367 -11.64 6.24 24.07
N TYR A 368 -12.34 5.56 23.17
CA TYR A 368 -12.44 4.11 23.08
C TYR A 368 -11.52 3.60 21.98
N MET A 369 -10.44 2.93 22.32
CA MET A 369 -9.41 2.59 21.32
C MET A 369 -8.61 1.33 21.69
N THR A 370 -7.84 0.83 20.74
CA THR A 370 -6.91 -0.28 20.93
C THR A 370 -5.62 0.15 21.65
N GLY A 371 -4.87 -0.81 22.16
CA GLY A 371 -3.72 -0.55 23.03
C GLY A 371 -2.58 0.21 22.36
N ASP A 372 -2.39 0.05 21.06
CA ASP A 372 -1.38 0.80 20.27
C ASP A 372 -1.68 2.31 20.24
N LEU A 373 -2.96 2.68 20.09
CA LEU A 373 -3.38 4.08 20.06
C LEU A 373 -3.46 4.71 21.45
N ALA A 374 -3.75 3.92 22.49
CA ALA A 374 -3.94 4.43 23.83
C ALA A 374 -2.69 5.13 24.40
N SER A 375 -1.50 4.68 24.00
CA SER A 375 -0.22 5.32 24.40
C SER A 375 0.03 6.67 23.73
N LEU A 376 -0.68 6.98 22.65
CA LEU A 376 -0.53 8.18 21.82
C LEU A 376 -1.66 9.19 22.07
N ALA A 377 -2.71 8.77 22.77
CA ALA A 377 -3.92 9.55 22.92
C ALA A 377 -3.75 10.75 23.87
N THR A 378 -4.30 11.89 23.46
CA THR A 378 -4.41 13.09 24.28
C THR A 378 -5.77 13.75 24.04
N PRO A 379 -6.68 13.79 25.05
CA PRO A 379 -6.52 13.26 26.41
C PRO A 379 -6.33 11.74 26.45
N PRO A 380 -5.87 11.17 27.59
CA PRO A 380 -5.69 9.72 27.75
C PRO A 380 -6.97 8.94 27.39
N ALA A 381 -6.80 7.72 26.88
CA ALA A 381 -7.90 6.85 26.54
C ALA A 381 -8.84 6.63 27.75
N LYS A 382 -10.15 6.73 27.53
CA LYS A 382 -11.16 6.40 28.55
C LYS A 382 -11.19 4.89 28.81
N LYS A 383 -11.02 4.10 27.74
CA LYS A 383 -11.00 2.64 27.84
C LYS A 383 -10.15 2.05 26.71
N ILE A 384 -9.23 1.18 27.08
CA ILE A 384 -8.48 0.35 26.14
C ILE A 384 -9.31 -0.90 25.85
N LEU A 385 -9.59 -1.15 24.58
CA LEU A 385 -10.44 -2.22 24.10
C LEU A 385 -9.61 -3.32 23.43
N ASN A 386 -10.05 -4.57 23.56
CA ASN A 386 -9.59 -5.62 22.64
C ASN A 386 -10.26 -5.46 21.28
N SER A 387 -9.80 -6.20 20.28
CA SER A 387 -10.25 -6.02 18.88
C SER A 387 -11.76 -6.21 18.70
N TRP A 388 -12.35 -7.20 19.38
CA TRP A 388 -13.80 -7.48 19.30
C TRP A 388 -14.63 -6.40 19.99
N GLU A 389 -14.21 -5.95 21.19
CA GLU A 389 -14.85 -4.84 21.88
C GLU A 389 -14.78 -3.54 21.07
N PHE A 390 -13.65 -3.31 20.37
CA PHE A 390 -13.49 -2.13 19.54
C PHE A 390 -14.42 -2.16 18.31
N ILE A 391 -14.52 -3.32 17.63
CA ILE A 391 -15.45 -3.50 16.51
C ILE A 391 -16.92 -3.36 17.00
N ALA A 392 -17.27 -3.90 18.16
CA ALA A 392 -18.59 -3.73 18.76
C ALA A 392 -18.90 -2.25 19.07
N ALA A 393 -17.93 -1.51 19.62
CA ALA A 393 -18.09 -0.08 19.89
C ALA A 393 -18.27 0.75 18.62
N ILE A 394 -17.64 0.37 17.51
CA ILE A 394 -17.88 0.99 16.18
C ILE A 394 -19.31 0.68 15.72
N LYS A 395 -19.75 -0.57 15.84
CA LYS A 395 -21.10 -1.00 15.43
C LYS A 395 -22.21 -0.23 16.17
N GLU A 396 -22.02 0.09 17.45
CA GLU A 396 -22.97 0.90 18.23
C GLU A 396 -23.14 2.33 17.69
N ARG A 397 -22.17 2.84 16.91
CA ARG A 397 -22.18 4.19 16.31
C ARG A 397 -22.60 4.18 14.84
N LEU A 398 -22.80 3.01 14.26
CA LEU A 398 -23.15 2.80 12.86
C LEU A 398 -24.66 2.67 12.68
#